data_3fc8618501f896f91d324bf6a87e1b00
#
_entry.id   3fc8618501f896f91d324bf6a87e1b00
#
_cell.length_a   1.000
_cell.length_b   1.000
_cell.length_c   1.000
_cell.angle_alpha   90.00
_cell.angle_beta   90.00
_cell.angle_gamma   90.00
#
_symmetry.space_group_name_H-M   'P 1'
#
loop_
_entity.id
_entity.type
_entity.pdbx_description
1 polymer ?
#
loop_
_entity_poly.entity_id
_entity_poly.type
_entity_poly.pdbx_seq_one_letter_code
_entity_poly.pdbx_strand_id
1 'polypeptide(L)'
;MTKSLLVCIALAALVIGGPAYSQEAPPPSDQASAVKALVTRAAALIEKDGKTAAFTEFRKKDSEWLHGDTYLYAYDLKGNVLLNPAFPKREGTNIAGDKDAKGKPFQDDILKVAAAQGSGWVSYMFPKPGQTEPSEKWAYIKKVTLDGTSGLIASGFYPK
;
A
#
# COMPACT_ATOMS: atom_id res chain seq x y z
N MET A 1 40.75 36.17 -43.97
CA MET A 1 40.16 34.81 -44.09
C MET A 1 40.33 34.09 -42.75
N THR A 2 39.40 34.25 -41.84
CA THR A 2 39.43 33.64 -40.48
C THR A 2 38.34 32.54 -40.47
N LYS A 3 38.77 31.29 -40.39
CA LYS A 3 37.91 30.13 -40.25
C LYS A 3 37.54 29.95 -38.79
N SER A 4 36.26 30.19 -38.45
CA SER A 4 35.69 29.87 -37.14
C SER A 4 35.43 28.35 -37.07
N LEU A 5 36.04 27.73 -36.08
CA LEU A 5 35.83 26.31 -35.73
C LEU A 5 34.69 26.21 -34.72
N LEU A 6 33.55 25.73 -35.14
CA LEU A 6 32.40 25.39 -34.27
C LEU A 6 32.70 24.06 -33.57
N VAL A 7 32.96 24.11 -32.28
CA VAL A 7 33.05 22.92 -31.42
C VAL A 7 31.65 22.58 -30.94
N CYS A 8 31.06 21.51 -31.49
CA CYS A 8 29.81 20.91 -30.96
C CYS A 8 30.15 20.06 -29.72
N ILE A 9 29.82 20.59 -28.54
CA ILE A 9 29.86 19.79 -27.30
C ILE A 9 28.57 18.97 -27.24
N ALA A 10 28.70 17.67 -27.50
CA ALA A 10 27.60 16.71 -27.29
C ALA A 10 27.48 16.42 -25.79
N LEU A 11 26.44 16.94 -25.18
CA LEU A 11 26.07 16.63 -23.79
C LEU A 11 25.47 15.23 -23.72
N ALA A 12 26.27 14.22 -23.35
CA ALA A 12 25.80 12.88 -23.07
C ALA A 12 25.04 12.89 -21.73
N ALA A 13 23.72 12.84 -21.77
CA ALA A 13 22.91 12.64 -20.59
C ALA A 13 23.09 11.21 -20.06
N LEU A 14 23.82 11.08 -18.95
CA LEU A 14 23.99 9.83 -18.23
C LEU A 14 22.65 9.52 -17.53
N VAL A 15 21.84 8.66 -18.10
CA VAL A 15 20.64 8.11 -17.45
C VAL A 15 21.14 7.13 -16.38
N ILE A 16 21.22 7.58 -15.13
CA ILE A 16 21.45 6.71 -13.99
C ILE A 16 20.14 5.93 -13.75
N GLY A 17 20.03 4.77 -14.38
CA GLY A 17 19.00 3.80 -14.08
C GLY A 17 19.23 3.26 -12.66
N GLY A 18 18.49 3.77 -11.68
CA GLY A 18 18.41 3.12 -10.36
C GLY A 18 17.85 1.70 -10.52
N PRO A 19 18.09 0.78 -9.54
CA PRO A 19 17.56 -0.57 -9.60
C PRO A 19 16.05 -0.51 -9.78
N ALA A 20 15.55 -1.01 -10.91
CA ALA A 20 14.14 -1.19 -11.14
C ALA A 20 13.67 -2.28 -10.16
N TYR A 21 13.05 -1.88 -9.06
CA TYR A 21 12.32 -2.82 -8.21
C TYR A 21 11.17 -3.37 -9.07
N SER A 22 11.29 -4.63 -9.46
CA SER A 22 10.18 -5.34 -10.09
C SER A 22 9.02 -5.34 -9.11
N GLN A 23 7.99 -4.56 -9.42
CA GLN A 23 6.80 -4.50 -8.60
C GLN A 23 6.05 -5.82 -8.79
N GLU A 24 5.95 -6.61 -7.72
CA GLU A 24 5.07 -7.76 -7.70
C GLU A 24 3.64 -7.29 -7.96
N ALA A 25 2.89 -8.06 -8.74
CA ALA A 25 1.47 -7.82 -8.96
C ALA A 25 0.76 -9.17 -9.02
N PRO A 26 -0.47 -9.27 -8.48
CA PRO A 26 -1.25 -10.49 -8.63
C PRO A 26 -1.60 -10.71 -10.11
N PRO A 27 -1.89 -11.95 -10.51
CA PRO A 27 -2.51 -12.21 -11.82
C PRO A 27 -3.78 -11.37 -11.99
N PRO A 28 -4.05 -10.87 -13.21
CA PRO A 28 -5.27 -10.12 -13.48
C PRO A 28 -6.50 -10.90 -13.05
N SER A 29 -7.36 -10.28 -12.23
CA SER A 29 -8.59 -10.88 -11.71
C SER A 29 -9.59 -9.81 -11.29
N ASP A 30 -10.86 -10.21 -11.20
CA ASP A 30 -11.91 -9.33 -10.68
C ASP A 30 -11.64 -8.92 -9.23
N GLN A 31 -11.07 -9.82 -8.41
CA GLN A 31 -10.68 -9.54 -7.03
C GLN A 31 -9.58 -8.47 -6.95
N ALA A 32 -8.53 -8.58 -7.78
CA ALA A 32 -7.47 -7.59 -7.83
C ALA A 32 -8.01 -6.21 -8.27
N SER A 33 -8.86 -6.19 -9.29
CA SER A 33 -9.49 -4.96 -9.78
C SER A 33 -10.38 -4.32 -8.72
N ALA A 34 -11.20 -5.11 -8.02
CA ALA A 34 -12.10 -4.65 -6.96
C ALA A 34 -11.32 -4.06 -5.78
N VAL A 35 -10.25 -4.73 -5.31
CA VAL A 35 -9.41 -4.24 -4.21
C VAL A 35 -8.71 -2.93 -4.59
N LYS A 36 -8.15 -2.83 -5.79
CA LYS A 36 -7.53 -1.58 -6.26
C LYS A 36 -8.54 -0.42 -6.31
N ALA A 37 -9.74 -0.69 -6.81
CA ALA A 37 -10.82 0.31 -6.87
C ALA A 37 -11.26 0.72 -5.45
N LEU A 38 -11.42 -0.23 -4.52
CA LEU A 38 -11.77 0.03 -3.12
C LEU A 38 -10.76 0.96 -2.44
N VAL A 39 -9.48 0.64 -2.53
CA VAL A 39 -8.40 1.45 -1.93
C VAL A 39 -8.33 2.85 -2.56
N THR A 40 -8.57 2.95 -3.87
CA THR A 40 -8.60 4.24 -4.57
C THR A 40 -9.75 5.12 -4.06
N ARG A 41 -10.96 4.55 -3.88
CA ARG A 41 -12.09 5.27 -3.30
C ARG A 41 -11.84 5.65 -1.84
N ALA A 42 -11.24 4.73 -1.05
CA ALA A 42 -10.89 5.02 0.34
C ALA A 42 -9.91 6.19 0.46
N ALA A 43 -8.88 6.23 -0.39
CA ALA A 43 -7.94 7.35 -0.43
C ALA A 43 -8.64 8.68 -0.79
N ALA A 44 -9.54 8.67 -1.76
CA ALA A 44 -10.31 9.85 -2.14
C ALA A 44 -11.24 10.32 -1.00
N LEU A 45 -11.83 9.40 -0.23
CA LEU A 45 -12.65 9.74 0.92
C LEU A 45 -11.82 10.39 2.05
N ILE A 46 -10.61 9.87 2.31
CA ILE A 46 -9.68 10.48 3.26
C ILE A 46 -9.31 11.91 2.84
N GLU A 47 -9.02 12.11 1.55
CA GLU A 47 -8.67 13.43 1.01
C GLU A 47 -9.83 14.43 1.11
N LYS A 48 -11.05 13.96 0.83
CA LYS A 48 -12.25 14.80 0.82
C LYS A 48 -12.74 15.15 2.23
N ASP A 49 -12.89 14.16 3.10
CA ASP A 49 -13.61 14.26 4.38
C ASP A 49 -12.69 14.22 5.61
N GLY A 50 -11.39 13.99 5.41
CA GLY A 50 -10.38 13.85 6.46
C GLY A 50 -10.35 12.46 7.08
N LYS A 51 -9.25 12.18 7.78
CA LYS A 51 -8.97 10.88 8.40
C LYS A 51 -10.07 10.40 9.33
N THR A 52 -10.52 11.24 10.24
CA THR A 52 -11.46 10.85 11.30
C THR A 52 -12.82 10.42 10.73
N ALA A 53 -13.38 11.21 9.81
CA ALA A 53 -14.66 10.90 9.16
C ALA A 53 -14.53 9.63 8.30
N ALA A 54 -13.47 9.54 7.47
CA ALA A 54 -13.23 8.37 6.63
C ALA A 54 -13.05 7.08 7.46
N PHE A 55 -12.29 7.12 8.55
CA PHE A 55 -12.08 5.95 9.41
C PHE A 55 -13.36 5.51 10.12
N THR A 56 -14.27 6.44 10.43
CA THR A 56 -15.61 6.10 10.94
C THR A 56 -16.40 5.31 9.92
N GLU A 57 -16.38 5.72 8.64
CA GLU A 57 -17.01 4.98 7.55
C GLU A 57 -16.39 3.59 7.36
N PHE A 58 -15.06 3.50 7.36
CA PHE A 58 -14.33 2.23 7.14
C PHE A 58 -14.57 1.17 8.24
N ARG A 59 -15.08 1.57 9.40
CA ARG A 59 -15.44 0.67 10.51
C ARG A 59 -16.88 0.15 10.44
N LYS A 60 -17.71 0.67 9.53
CA LYS A 60 -19.09 0.21 9.39
C LYS A 60 -19.13 -1.22 8.88
N LYS A 61 -19.62 -2.13 9.70
CA LYS A 61 -19.82 -3.53 9.33
C LYS A 61 -20.88 -3.64 8.23
N ASP A 62 -20.76 -4.70 7.44
CA ASP A 62 -21.66 -5.01 6.32
C ASP A 62 -21.77 -3.89 5.28
N SER A 63 -20.71 -3.08 5.17
CA SER A 63 -20.54 -2.04 4.18
C SER A 63 -19.55 -2.49 3.09
N GLU A 64 -19.36 -1.68 2.04
CA GLU A 64 -18.31 -1.93 1.06
C GLU A 64 -16.89 -1.94 1.66
N TRP A 65 -16.70 -1.28 2.82
CA TRP A 65 -15.41 -1.13 3.47
C TRP A 65 -15.04 -2.29 4.40
N LEU A 66 -16.05 -2.98 4.96
CA LEU A 66 -15.84 -4.03 5.96
C LEU A 66 -16.92 -5.11 5.84
N HIS A 67 -16.61 -6.19 5.12
CA HIS A 67 -17.48 -7.37 4.99
C HIS A 67 -16.67 -8.61 4.59
N GLY A 68 -17.01 -9.78 5.13
CA GLY A 68 -16.28 -11.03 4.85
C GLY A 68 -14.78 -10.88 5.06
N ASP A 69 -13.98 -11.19 4.03
CA ASP A 69 -12.52 -11.05 4.05
C ASP A 69 -12.04 -9.65 3.62
N THR A 70 -12.97 -8.77 3.24
CA THR A 70 -12.68 -7.40 2.81
C THR A 70 -12.61 -6.46 3.99
N TYR A 71 -11.50 -5.75 4.13
CA TYR A 71 -11.33 -4.68 5.12
C TYR A 71 -10.21 -3.73 4.69
N LEU A 72 -10.29 -2.50 5.18
CA LEU A 72 -9.25 -1.50 5.02
C LEU A 72 -8.35 -1.49 6.26
N TYR A 73 -7.07 -1.17 6.06
CA TYR A 73 -6.15 -0.87 7.14
C TYR A 73 -5.27 0.32 6.76
N ALA A 74 -4.84 1.08 7.75
CA ALA A 74 -4.03 2.27 7.56
C ALA A 74 -2.89 2.33 8.56
N TYR A 75 -1.71 2.76 8.10
CA TYR A 75 -0.50 2.94 8.89
C TYR A 75 0.08 4.34 8.62
N ASP A 76 0.82 4.87 9.57
CA ASP A 76 1.80 5.91 9.27
C ASP A 76 3.06 5.29 8.63
N LEU A 77 3.94 6.11 8.04
CA LEU A 77 5.17 5.59 7.41
C LEU A 77 6.23 5.13 8.41
N LYS A 78 5.97 5.24 9.72
CA LYS A 78 6.82 4.67 10.79
C LYS A 78 6.35 3.26 11.20
N GLY A 79 5.24 2.78 10.62
CA GLY A 79 4.68 1.47 10.91
C GLY A 79 3.69 1.44 12.08
N ASN A 80 3.23 2.58 12.57
CA ASN A 80 2.16 2.59 13.57
C ASN A 80 0.81 2.31 12.92
N VAL A 81 0.07 1.34 13.44
CA VAL A 81 -1.25 0.95 12.95
C VAL A 81 -2.29 1.94 13.44
N LEU A 82 -2.93 2.64 12.51
CA LEU A 82 -3.93 3.67 12.79
C LEU A 82 -5.36 3.17 12.60
N LEU A 83 -5.55 2.17 11.73
CA LEU A 83 -6.84 1.55 11.44
C LEU A 83 -6.63 0.08 11.09
N ASN A 84 -7.37 -0.81 11.72
CA ASN A 84 -7.51 -2.22 11.31
C ASN A 84 -8.77 -2.84 11.93
N PRO A 85 -9.97 -2.56 11.40
CA PRO A 85 -11.21 -3.00 12.00
C PRO A 85 -11.41 -4.52 12.02
N ALA A 86 -10.73 -5.27 11.14
CA ALA A 86 -10.76 -6.73 11.15
C ALA A 86 -9.84 -7.32 12.24
N PHE A 87 -8.78 -6.61 12.63
CA PHE A 87 -7.82 -7.02 13.67
C PHE A 87 -7.57 -5.87 14.65
N PRO A 88 -8.58 -5.46 15.44
CA PRO A 88 -8.52 -4.23 16.24
C PRO A 88 -7.42 -4.23 17.32
N LYS A 89 -6.97 -5.42 17.75
CA LYS A 89 -5.84 -5.54 18.68
C LYS A 89 -4.50 -5.05 18.11
N ARG A 90 -4.41 -4.92 16.79
CA ARG A 90 -3.21 -4.37 16.14
C ARG A 90 -3.19 -2.84 16.16
N GLU A 91 -4.32 -2.19 16.32
CA GLU A 91 -4.38 -0.72 16.35
C GLU A 91 -3.58 -0.17 17.52
N GLY A 92 -2.81 0.88 17.27
CA GLY A 92 -1.89 1.49 18.24
C GLY A 92 -0.58 0.73 18.44
N THR A 93 -0.37 -0.44 17.80
CA THR A 93 0.94 -1.12 17.83
C THR A 93 1.82 -0.63 16.69
N ASN A 94 3.14 -0.82 16.82
CA ASN A 94 4.09 -0.63 15.73
C ASN A 94 4.45 -1.98 15.13
N ILE A 95 4.36 -2.08 13.80
CA ILE A 95 4.51 -3.32 13.04
C ILE A 95 5.77 -3.34 12.16
N ALA A 96 6.63 -2.33 12.26
CA ALA A 96 7.88 -2.31 11.50
C ALA A 96 8.73 -3.52 11.87
N GLY A 97 9.26 -4.21 10.86
CA GLY A 97 10.05 -5.42 11.04
C GLY A 97 9.26 -6.72 11.24
N ASP A 98 7.92 -6.66 11.36
CA ASP A 98 7.10 -7.87 11.43
C ASP A 98 7.28 -8.72 10.17
N LYS A 99 7.40 -10.04 10.37
CA LYS A 99 7.53 -11.03 9.31
C LYS A 99 6.28 -11.91 9.23
N ASP A 100 6.02 -12.42 8.05
CA ASP A 100 4.95 -13.39 7.86
C ASP A 100 5.40 -14.82 8.27
N ALA A 101 4.49 -15.79 8.14
CA ALA A 101 4.75 -17.18 8.50
C ALA A 101 5.87 -17.85 7.67
N LYS A 102 6.24 -17.26 6.52
CA LYS A 102 7.37 -17.71 5.69
C LYS A 102 8.65 -16.91 5.93
N GLY A 103 8.66 -16.00 6.91
CA GLY A 103 9.79 -15.15 7.26
C GLY A 103 9.95 -13.92 6.36
N LYS A 104 8.99 -13.60 5.47
CA LYS A 104 9.03 -12.42 4.62
C LYS A 104 8.78 -11.17 5.46
N PRO A 105 9.63 -10.11 5.38
CA PRO A 105 9.43 -8.86 6.10
C PRO A 105 8.36 -8.00 5.41
N PHE A 106 7.14 -8.51 5.34
CA PHE A 106 6.06 -7.95 4.53
C PHE A 106 5.62 -6.55 4.96
N GLN A 107 5.75 -6.23 6.24
CA GLN A 107 5.39 -4.91 6.73
C GLN A 107 6.37 -3.85 6.22
N ASP A 108 7.66 -4.17 6.18
CA ASP A 108 8.68 -3.29 5.61
C ASP A 108 8.47 -3.11 4.09
N ASP A 109 8.06 -4.18 3.39
CA ASP A 109 7.73 -4.11 1.96
C ASP A 109 6.52 -3.20 1.71
N ILE A 110 5.47 -3.27 2.56
CA ILE A 110 4.31 -2.38 2.50
C ILE A 110 4.73 -0.91 2.70
N LEU A 111 5.55 -0.64 3.72
CA LEU A 111 6.05 0.72 4.00
C LEU A 111 6.92 1.25 2.86
N LYS A 112 7.79 0.41 2.27
CA LYS A 112 8.62 0.77 1.10
C LYS A 112 7.78 1.10 -0.12
N VAL A 113 6.76 0.30 -0.44
CA VAL A 113 5.85 0.57 -1.55
C VAL A 113 5.18 1.93 -1.38
N ALA A 114 4.65 2.23 -0.21
CA ALA A 114 4.02 3.53 0.06
C ALA A 114 5.02 4.68 -0.04
N ALA A 115 6.21 4.54 0.54
CA ALA A 115 7.21 5.61 0.59
C ALA A 115 7.84 5.89 -0.77
N ALA A 116 8.26 4.84 -1.50
CA ALA A 116 9.07 4.98 -2.72
C ALA A 116 8.22 5.07 -3.99
N GLN A 117 7.08 4.36 -4.06
CA GLN A 117 6.27 4.22 -5.27
C GLN A 117 4.92 4.93 -5.19
N GLY A 118 4.47 5.29 -3.99
CA GLY A 118 3.17 5.90 -3.74
C GLY A 118 2.00 4.91 -3.79
N SER A 119 2.08 3.84 -4.59
CA SER A 119 1.10 2.75 -4.62
C SER A 119 1.69 1.49 -5.23
N GLY A 120 1.14 0.33 -4.89
CA GLY A 120 1.56 -0.94 -5.45
C GLY A 120 1.00 -2.14 -4.69
N TRP A 121 1.43 -3.33 -5.11
CA TRP A 121 1.02 -4.60 -4.54
C TRP A 121 2.12 -5.23 -3.70
N VAL A 122 1.72 -5.93 -2.64
CA VAL A 122 2.60 -6.79 -1.83
C VAL A 122 1.86 -8.10 -1.54
N SER A 123 2.54 -9.23 -1.75
CA SER A 123 2.03 -10.55 -1.36
C SER A 123 2.67 -11.01 -0.05
N TYR A 124 1.90 -11.66 0.80
CA TYR A 124 2.38 -12.21 2.08
C TYR A 124 1.40 -13.23 2.66
N MET A 125 1.86 -13.98 3.64
CA MET A 125 1.00 -14.91 4.39
C MET A 125 0.34 -14.20 5.56
N PHE A 126 -1.00 -14.21 5.60
CA PHE A 126 -1.75 -13.57 6.67
C PHE A 126 -3.06 -14.32 6.95
N PRO A 127 -3.54 -14.43 8.19
CA PRO A 127 -4.81 -15.08 8.47
C PRO A 127 -5.98 -14.26 7.91
N LYS A 128 -7.01 -14.97 7.47
CA LYS A 128 -8.30 -14.33 7.15
C LYS A 128 -8.97 -13.86 8.44
N PRO A 129 -9.85 -12.84 8.36
CA PRO A 129 -10.64 -12.42 9.52
C PRO A 129 -11.34 -13.62 10.20
N GLY A 130 -11.15 -13.74 11.51
CA GLY A 130 -11.73 -14.85 12.30
C GLY A 130 -10.99 -16.19 12.20
N GLN A 131 -9.92 -16.27 11.42
CA GLN A 131 -9.06 -17.48 11.31
C GLN A 131 -7.70 -17.26 11.96
N THR A 132 -7.01 -18.36 12.28
CA THR A 132 -5.65 -18.34 12.84
C THR A 132 -4.59 -18.77 11.82
N GLU A 133 -4.97 -19.65 10.89
CA GLU A 133 -4.05 -20.19 9.90
C GLU A 133 -3.77 -19.16 8.80
N PRO A 134 -2.47 -18.88 8.52
CA PRO A 134 -2.10 -17.95 7.47
C PRO A 134 -2.43 -18.50 6.07
N SER A 135 -3.00 -17.64 5.24
CA SER A 135 -3.24 -17.89 3.81
C SER A 135 -2.52 -16.84 2.98
N GLU A 136 -2.23 -17.13 1.72
CA GLU A 136 -1.66 -16.15 0.82
C GLU A 136 -2.63 -14.96 0.66
N LYS A 137 -2.10 -13.76 0.81
CA LYS A 137 -2.84 -12.51 0.65
C LYS A 137 -2.09 -11.59 -0.30
N TRP A 138 -2.81 -11.00 -1.23
CA TRP A 138 -2.36 -9.87 -2.03
C TRP A 138 -2.99 -8.59 -1.50
N ALA A 139 -2.18 -7.62 -1.18
CA ALA A 139 -2.65 -6.31 -0.72
C ALA A 139 -2.22 -5.19 -1.68
N TYR A 140 -3.16 -4.32 -2.02
CA TYR A 140 -2.89 -3.07 -2.72
C TYR A 140 -2.73 -1.94 -1.72
N ILE A 141 -1.64 -1.22 -1.83
CA ILE A 141 -1.23 -0.13 -0.95
C ILE A 141 -1.32 1.18 -1.71
N LYS A 142 -1.79 2.24 -1.07
CA LYS A 142 -1.77 3.59 -1.60
C LYS A 142 -1.36 4.58 -0.52
N LYS A 143 -0.35 5.40 -0.83
CA LYS A 143 0.07 6.52 0.02
C LYS A 143 -1.05 7.55 0.12
N VAL A 144 -1.26 8.07 1.31
CA VAL A 144 -2.24 9.11 1.62
C VAL A 144 -1.67 10.10 2.62
N THR A 145 -2.30 11.27 2.74
CA THR A 145 -2.04 12.21 3.83
C THR A 145 -3.09 12.02 4.92
N LEU A 146 -2.64 11.77 6.14
CA LEU A 146 -3.48 11.54 7.33
C LEU A 146 -3.22 12.69 8.31
N ASP A 147 -4.11 13.67 8.36
CA ASP A 147 -3.99 14.89 9.19
C ASP A 147 -2.62 15.58 9.05
N GLY A 148 -2.20 15.82 7.79
CA GLY A 148 -0.92 16.47 7.49
C GLY A 148 0.31 15.56 7.56
N THR A 149 0.16 14.30 7.99
CA THR A 149 1.25 13.33 8.05
C THR A 149 1.13 12.30 6.93
N SER A 150 2.25 11.92 6.32
CA SER A 150 2.25 10.84 5.32
C SER A 150 1.97 9.49 5.97
N GLY A 151 1.07 8.75 5.35
CA GLY A 151 0.70 7.39 5.72
C GLY A 151 0.26 6.58 4.51
N LEU A 152 -0.40 5.47 4.75
CA LEU A 152 -0.96 4.60 3.72
C LEU A 152 -2.35 4.11 4.10
N ILE A 153 -3.14 3.82 3.07
CA ILE A 153 -4.37 3.04 3.15
C ILE A 153 -4.22 1.81 2.26
N ALA A 154 -4.70 0.67 2.71
CA ALA A 154 -4.58 -0.58 1.98
C ALA A 154 -5.76 -1.51 2.25
N SER A 155 -5.97 -2.42 1.31
CA SER A 155 -6.85 -3.58 1.43
C SER A 155 -6.26 -4.74 0.65
N GLY A 156 -6.80 -5.94 0.82
CA GLY A 156 -6.30 -7.10 0.11
C GLY A 156 -7.35 -8.17 -0.09
N PHE A 157 -6.96 -9.20 -0.85
CA PHE A 157 -7.77 -10.38 -1.07
C PHE A 157 -6.93 -11.65 -0.89
N TYR A 158 -7.60 -12.76 -0.72
CA TYR A 158 -7.01 -14.09 -0.60
C TYR A 158 -7.37 -14.87 -1.87
N PRO A 159 -6.39 -15.25 -2.71
CA PRO A 159 -6.63 -16.06 -3.91
C PRO A 159 -7.37 -17.35 -3.57
N LYS A 160 -8.23 -17.81 -4.50
CA LYS A 160 -8.94 -19.11 -4.38
C LYS A 160 -8.07 -20.23 -4.89
#